data_3c46d386c3d741e3aa675b8d8a1c074b
#
_entry.id   3c46d386c3d741e3aa675b8d8a1c074b
#
_cell.length_a   1.000
_cell.length_b   1.000
_cell.length_c   1.000
_cell.angle_alpha   90.00
_cell.angle_beta   90.00
_cell.angle_gamma   90.00
#
_symmetry.space_group_name_H-M   'P 1'
#
loop_
_entity.id
_entity.type
_entity.pdbx_description
1 polymer ?
#
loop_
_entity_poly.entity_id
_entity_poly.type
_entity_poly.pdbx_seq_one_letter_code
_entity_poly.pdbx_strand_id
1 'polypeptide(L)'
;MDGKTLAKICNVECKKRGISKAQFYSAIGVSAASFNGWKNGAQPSEKYIKAIEYYFDIDLESYAKSEQLEELRDDLRILLRSASDLPPSSVYALIAQIEKEKERSVLPD
;
A
#
# COMPACT_ATOMS: atom_id res chain seq x y z
N MET A 1 -11.08 3.25 -7.23
CA MET A 1 -9.95 3.59 -6.33
C MET A 1 -10.10 5.01 -5.87
N ASP A 2 -9.84 5.25 -4.61
CA ASP A 2 -9.94 6.58 -4.03
C ASP A 2 -8.69 7.42 -4.35
N GLY A 3 -8.86 8.74 -4.45
CA GLY A 3 -7.78 9.64 -4.84
C GLY A 3 -6.63 9.69 -3.85
N LYS A 4 -6.91 9.62 -2.56
CA LYS A 4 -5.87 9.62 -1.53
C LYS A 4 -4.93 8.42 -1.66
N THR A 5 -5.49 7.24 -1.87
CA THR A 5 -4.74 6.01 -2.09
C THR A 5 -3.90 6.10 -3.36
N LEU A 6 -4.50 6.59 -4.45
CA LEU A 6 -3.80 6.74 -5.72
C LEU A 6 -2.64 7.73 -5.61
N ALA A 7 -2.84 8.88 -4.97
CA ALA A 7 -1.80 9.88 -4.78
C ALA A 7 -0.64 9.33 -3.95
N LYS A 8 -0.93 8.56 -2.91
CA LYS A 8 0.08 7.90 -2.08
C LYS A 8 0.92 6.92 -2.89
N ILE A 9 0.29 6.08 -3.70
CA ILE A 9 0.97 5.11 -4.56
C ILE A 9 1.88 5.84 -5.55
N CYS A 10 1.39 6.89 -6.19
CA CYS A 10 2.15 7.69 -7.15
C CYS A 10 3.38 8.31 -6.50
N ASN A 11 3.24 8.86 -5.29
CA ASN A 11 4.35 9.43 -4.55
C ASN A 11 5.43 8.40 -4.22
N VAL A 12 5.03 7.22 -3.77
CA VAL A 12 5.95 6.12 -3.44
C VAL A 12 6.68 5.64 -4.69
N GLU A 13 5.97 5.41 -5.79
CA GLU A 13 6.57 4.92 -7.03
C GLU A 13 7.51 5.94 -7.67
N CYS A 14 7.15 7.22 -7.69
CA CYS A 14 8.04 8.27 -8.18
C CYS A 14 9.34 8.33 -7.37
N LYS A 15 9.23 8.23 -6.05
CA LYS A 15 10.39 8.24 -5.16
C LYS A 15 11.30 7.02 -5.38
N LYS A 16 10.73 5.83 -5.50
CA LYS A 16 11.47 4.60 -5.77
C LYS A 16 12.24 4.65 -7.09
N ARG A 17 11.64 5.25 -8.10
CA ARG A 17 12.17 5.29 -9.48
C ARG A 17 13.02 6.52 -9.77
N GLY A 18 13.11 7.45 -8.81
CA GLY A 18 13.84 8.70 -9.01
C GLY A 18 13.20 9.61 -10.04
N ILE A 19 11.88 9.55 -10.18
CA ILE A 19 11.11 10.37 -11.12
C ILE A 19 10.61 11.61 -10.39
N SER A 20 10.81 12.79 -10.99
CA SER A 20 10.28 14.03 -10.43
C SER A 20 8.76 14.10 -10.64
N LYS A 21 8.08 14.86 -9.80
CA LYS A 21 6.64 15.09 -9.94
C LYS A 21 6.30 15.74 -11.28
N ALA A 22 7.12 16.69 -11.74
CA ALA A 22 6.93 17.35 -13.02
C ALA A 22 6.99 16.34 -14.18
N GLN A 23 7.94 15.42 -14.15
CA GLN A 23 8.06 14.36 -15.15
C GLN A 23 6.83 13.44 -15.12
N PHE A 24 6.38 13.08 -13.93
CA PHE A 24 5.18 12.24 -13.75
C PHE A 24 3.93 12.93 -14.30
N TYR A 25 3.69 14.19 -13.95
CA TYR A 25 2.53 14.93 -14.42
C TYR A 25 2.52 15.05 -15.94
N SER A 26 3.68 15.33 -16.53
CA SER A 26 3.82 15.43 -17.99
C SER A 26 3.56 14.09 -18.68
N ALA A 27 4.07 13.01 -18.10
CA ALA A 27 3.94 11.66 -18.68
C ALA A 27 2.48 11.18 -18.73
N ILE A 28 1.70 11.42 -17.69
CA ILE A 28 0.31 10.96 -17.63
C ILE A 28 -0.71 12.04 -18.04
N GLY A 29 -0.25 13.26 -18.30
CA GLY A 29 -1.11 14.35 -18.75
C GLY A 29 -2.03 14.91 -17.66
N VAL A 30 -1.58 14.91 -16.40
CA VAL A 30 -2.33 15.45 -15.28
C VAL A 30 -1.72 16.77 -14.81
N SER A 31 -2.54 17.70 -14.35
CA SER A 31 -2.06 18.94 -13.76
C SER A 31 -1.74 18.75 -12.28
N ALA A 32 -0.85 19.58 -11.74
CA ALA A 32 -0.56 19.59 -10.31
C ALA A 32 -1.81 19.86 -9.47
N ALA A 33 -2.70 20.71 -9.94
CA ALA A 33 -3.96 21.01 -9.27
C ALA A 33 -4.86 19.78 -9.17
N SER A 34 -4.99 19.01 -10.26
CA SER A 34 -5.77 17.77 -10.28
C SER A 34 -5.19 16.72 -9.34
N PHE A 35 -3.86 16.57 -9.34
CA PHE A 35 -3.18 15.66 -8.43
C PHE A 35 -3.39 16.05 -6.97
N ASN A 36 -3.31 17.34 -6.65
CA ASN A 36 -3.62 17.84 -5.31
C ASN A 36 -5.07 17.57 -4.91
N GLY A 37 -6.00 17.65 -5.87
CA GLY A 37 -7.39 17.26 -5.66
C GLY A 37 -7.51 15.79 -5.22
N TRP A 38 -6.74 14.90 -5.82
CA TRP A 38 -6.70 13.49 -5.42
C TRP A 38 -6.19 13.32 -3.98
N LYS A 39 -5.15 14.06 -3.60
CA LYS A 39 -4.63 14.06 -2.22
C LYS A 39 -5.69 14.47 -1.22
N ASN A 40 -6.61 15.32 -1.61
CA ASN A 40 -7.72 15.80 -0.78
C ASN A 40 -8.97 14.91 -0.87
N GLY A 41 -8.91 13.79 -1.60
CA GLY A 41 -9.96 12.81 -1.67
C GLY A 41 -10.83 12.87 -2.93
N ALA A 42 -10.50 13.72 -3.92
CA ALA A 42 -11.22 13.75 -5.18
C ALA A 42 -11.07 12.42 -5.91
N GLN A 43 -12.14 11.99 -6.58
CA GLN A 43 -12.16 10.73 -7.33
C GLN A 43 -11.41 10.90 -8.65
N PRO A 44 -10.32 10.16 -8.90
CA PRO A 44 -9.64 10.21 -10.19
C PRO A 44 -10.47 9.51 -11.26
N SER A 45 -10.40 10.01 -12.51
CA SER A 45 -11.06 9.36 -13.62
C SER A 45 -10.32 8.09 -14.04
N GLU A 46 -11.04 7.14 -14.63
CA GLU A 46 -10.47 5.87 -15.08
C GLU A 46 -9.34 6.07 -16.09
N LYS A 47 -9.42 7.11 -16.91
CA LYS A 47 -8.38 7.48 -17.86
C LYS A 47 -7.02 7.66 -17.19
N TYR A 48 -6.98 8.38 -16.08
CA TYR A 48 -5.75 8.61 -15.34
C TYR A 48 -5.27 7.36 -14.59
N ILE A 49 -6.20 6.57 -14.07
CA ILE A 49 -5.88 5.30 -13.43
C ILE A 49 -5.16 4.37 -14.40
N LYS A 50 -5.69 4.21 -15.60
CA LYS A 50 -5.08 3.39 -16.65
C LYS A 50 -3.72 3.94 -17.12
N ALA A 51 -3.61 5.25 -17.25
CA ALA A 51 -2.35 5.89 -17.64
C ALA A 51 -1.25 5.64 -16.59
N ILE A 52 -1.59 5.70 -15.32
CA ILE A 52 -0.67 5.43 -14.21
C ILE A 52 -0.24 3.96 -14.20
N GLU A 53 -1.18 3.04 -14.36
CA GLU A 53 -0.90 1.61 -14.44
C GLU A 53 0.05 1.29 -15.58
N TYR A 54 -0.18 1.89 -16.73
CA TYR A 54 0.68 1.71 -17.90
C TYR A 54 2.07 2.31 -17.68
N TYR A 55 2.13 3.53 -17.12
CA TYR A 55 3.38 4.26 -16.90
C TYR A 55 4.31 3.54 -15.93
N PHE A 56 3.78 3.04 -14.83
CA PHE A 56 4.56 2.32 -13.81
C PHE A 56 4.61 0.81 -14.05
N ASP A 57 3.83 0.28 -14.99
CA ASP A 57 3.67 -1.15 -15.21
C ASP A 57 3.27 -1.88 -13.93
N ILE A 58 2.21 -1.41 -13.30
CA ILE A 58 1.67 -1.98 -12.06
C ILE A 58 0.16 -2.18 -12.18
N ASP A 59 -0.36 -3.11 -11.37
CA ASP A 59 -1.80 -3.26 -11.14
C ASP A 59 -2.15 -2.54 -9.84
N LEU A 60 -2.89 -1.44 -9.94
CA LEU A 60 -3.22 -0.60 -8.80
C LEU A 60 -4.06 -1.32 -7.75
N GLU A 61 -4.97 -2.20 -8.14
CA GLU A 61 -5.75 -2.98 -7.19
C GLU A 61 -4.88 -3.89 -6.34
N SER A 62 -3.98 -4.63 -6.99
CA SER A 62 -3.03 -5.51 -6.29
C SER A 62 -2.08 -4.72 -5.40
N TYR A 63 -1.63 -3.56 -5.88
CA TYR A 63 -0.76 -2.67 -5.11
C TYR A 63 -1.45 -2.16 -3.85
N ALA A 64 -2.69 -1.70 -3.98
CA ALA A 64 -3.46 -1.20 -2.85
C ALA A 64 -3.72 -2.29 -1.80
N LYS A 65 -3.99 -3.52 -2.23
CA LYS A 65 -4.15 -4.68 -1.33
C LYS A 65 -2.86 -4.99 -0.59
N SER A 66 -1.72 -4.96 -1.26
CA SER A 66 -0.41 -5.18 -0.64
C SER A 66 -0.09 -4.12 0.41
N GLU A 67 -0.39 -2.84 0.12
CA GLU A 67 -0.22 -1.74 1.07
C GLU A 67 -1.10 -1.92 2.30
N GLN A 68 -2.35 -2.32 2.13
CA GLN A 68 -3.25 -2.60 3.25
C GLN A 68 -2.73 -3.74 4.14
N LEU A 69 -2.15 -4.77 3.54
CA LEU A 69 -1.54 -5.87 4.28
C LEU A 69 -0.32 -5.41 5.08
N GLU A 70 0.50 -4.54 4.53
CA GLU A 70 1.64 -3.95 5.24
C GLU A 70 1.18 -3.09 6.42
N GLU A 71 0.16 -2.29 6.25
CA GLU A 71 -0.43 -1.49 7.33
C GLU A 71 -0.95 -2.39 8.46
N LEU A 72 -1.60 -3.50 8.14
CA LEU A 72 -2.06 -4.48 9.12
C LEU A 72 -0.89 -5.13 9.87
N ARG A 73 0.20 -5.43 9.17
CA ARG A 73 1.42 -5.96 9.81
C ARG A 73 2.04 -4.96 10.78
N ASP A 74 2.06 -3.69 10.41
CA ASP A 74 2.58 -2.62 11.27
C ASP A 74 1.69 -2.43 12.50
N ASP A 75 0.38 -2.46 12.34
CA ASP A 75 -0.58 -2.40 13.45
C ASP A 75 -0.39 -3.58 14.40
N LEU A 76 -0.16 -4.79 13.88
CA LEU A 76 0.15 -5.97 14.68
C LEU A 76 1.47 -5.82 15.44
N ARG A 77 2.49 -5.23 14.83
CA ARG A 77 3.77 -4.94 15.50
C ARG A 77 3.58 -3.95 16.65
N ILE A 78 2.78 -2.92 16.45
CA ILE A 78 2.47 -1.94 17.50
C ILE A 78 1.72 -2.61 18.64
N LEU A 79 0.77 -3.47 18.35
CA LEU A 79 0.03 -4.24 19.36
C LEU A 79 0.96 -5.16 20.15
N LEU A 80 1.88 -5.83 19.49
CA LEU A 80 2.89 -6.69 20.14
C LEU A 80 3.82 -5.89 21.04
N ARG A 81 4.20 -4.67 20.66
CA ARG A 81 4.97 -3.75 21.49
C ARG A 81 4.18 -3.27 22.71
N SER A 82 2.91 -2.98 22.52
CA SER A 82 2.02 -2.54 23.61
C SER A 82 1.76 -3.66 24.60
N ALA A 83 1.90 -4.92 24.17
CA ALA A 83 1.74 -6.12 25.00
C ALA A 83 3.04 -6.55 25.68
N SER A 84 4.01 -5.64 25.83
CA SER A 84 5.30 -5.93 26.47
C SER A 84 5.19 -6.37 27.94
N ASP A 85 4.03 -6.13 28.56
CA ASP A 85 3.73 -6.61 29.92
C ASP A 85 3.30 -8.08 29.98
N LEU A 86 3.06 -8.72 28.82
CA LEU A 86 2.70 -10.12 28.75
C LEU A 86 3.94 -11.01 28.94
N PRO A 87 3.80 -12.19 29.58
CA PRO A 87 4.93 -13.12 29.70
C PRO A 87 5.47 -13.49 28.33
N PRO A 88 6.81 -13.59 28.15
CA PRO A 88 7.41 -13.93 26.86
C PRO A 88 6.84 -15.22 26.24
N SER A 89 6.50 -16.21 27.07
CA SER A 89 5.91 -17.47 26.62
C SER A 89 4.57 -17.28 25.89
N SER A 90 3.75 -16.31 26.31
CA SER A 90 2.46 -16.01 25.68
C SER A 90 2.65 -15.36 24.31
N VAL A 91 3.67 -14.51 24.17
CA VAL A 91 4.01 -13.86 22.90
C VAL A 91 4.51 -14.89 21.88
N TYR A 92 5.38 -15.79 22.29
CA TYR A 92 5.88 -16.88 21.44
C TYR A 92 4.76 -17.83 20.99
N ALA A 93 3.84 -18.16 21.89
CA ALA A 93 2.70 -19.01 21.54
C ALA A 93 1.80 -18.36 20.47
N LEU A 94 1.59 -17.05 20.57
CA LEU A 94 0.80 -16.30 19.60
C LEU A 94 1.47 -16.26 18.21
N ILE A 95 2.77 -16.01 18.18
CA ILE A 95 3.56 -15.99 16.94
C ILE A 95 3.57 -17.37 16.29
N ALA A 96 3.78 -18.43 17.08
CA ALA A 96 3.77 -19.81 16.60
C ALA A 96 2.42 -20.20 16.01
N GLN A 97 1.31 -19.74 16.59
CA GLN A 97 -0.03 -19.99 16.10
C GLN A 97 -0.30 -19.28 14.78
N ILE A 98 0.15 -18.05 14.64
CA ILE A 98 0.02 -17.30 13.38
C ILE A 98 0.83 -17.97 12.25
N GLU A 99 2.05 -18.41 12.54
CA GLU A 99 2.89 -19.11 11.58
C GLU A 99 2.27 -20.44 11.14
N LYS A 100 1.69 -21.20 12.07
CA LYS A 100 0.98 -22.45 11.76
C LYS A 100 -0.22 -22.22 10.85
N GLU A 101 -1.02 -21.20 11.09
CA GLU A 101 -2.16 -20.84 10.26
C GLU A 101 -1.71 -20.41 8.87
N LYS A 102 -0.61 -19.69 8.78
CA LYS A 102 0.00 -19.26 7.52
C LYS A 102 0.51 -20.44 6.69
N GLU A 103 1.14 -21.42 7.33
CA GLU A 103 1.58 -22.67 6.68
C GLU A 103 0.39 -23.49 6.16
N ARG A 104 -0.69 -23.58 6.90
CA ARG A 104 -1.91 -24.26 6.47
C ARG A 104 -2.56 -23.62 5.25
N SER A 105 -2.51 -22.30 5.13
CA SER A 105 -3.10 -21.59 3.99
C SER A 105 -2.25 -21.70 2.73
N VAL A 106 -0.97 -22.02 2.85
CA VAL A 106 0.00 -22.11 1.74
C VAL A 106 0.11 -23.53 1.20
N LEU A 107 -0.14 -24.54 2.04
CA LEU A 107 -0.06 -25.94 1.63
C LEU A 107 -1.33 -26.36 0.87
N PRO A 108 -1.24 -26.72 -0.42
CA PRO A 108 -2.38 -27.31 -1.11
C PRO A 108 -2.63 -28.71 -0.57
N ASP A 109 -3.87 -28.99 -0.37
CA ASP A 109 -4.30 -30.34 0.04
C ASP A 109 -4.05 -31.38 -1.04
#